data_abe3bf877d00837007eb271b264176d0
#
_entry.id   abe3bf877d00837007eb271b264176d0
#
_cell.length_a   1.000
_cell.length_b   1.000
_cell.length_c   1.000
_cell.angle_alpha   90.00
_cell.angle_beta   90.00
_cell.angle_gamma   90.00
#
_symmetry.space_group_name_H-M   'P 1'
#
loop_
_entity.id
_entity.type
_entity.pdbx_description
1 polymer ?
#
loop_
_entity_poly.entity_id
_entity_poly.type
_entity_poly.pdbx_seq_one_letter_code
_entity_poly.pdbx_strand_id
1 'polypeptide(L)'
;MNSINYAIIGFGGIARNHALAAYDANLRHNLPYSLNLSYIVTRKPIEISVPGITNVTNLQTVLEDPNLDFISICTPNESHVDIVEQAIAYGKPIYCEKPLASTLLDAEKMNKLVHENNVINGVAFIYRFLPAIALLKEELEKKTIGSIIDFKIKTYHNSYLNKEKQGTWRTLKTSGGGALLDLGSHLIDLIHYTLGNIKEIQYQSRIHFKDRSEVDEITRGEILLDNGTLGSVEASRVFAEEIQTDQMILFGTTGSMKLDLTNPYIIQIHDFNTGSTLYKAVPEKHPSMRFYPKERNSLGFFQNCHTAAIIDFANKLNGMKDTIGADFTDGLKCQEVISKLK
;
A
#
# COMPACT_ATOMS: atom_id res chain seq x y z
N MET A 1 -12.87 -15.09 23.42
CA MET A 1 -12.26 -14.83 22.11
C MET A 1 -11.20 -13.77 22.37
N ASN A 2 -9.97 -13.96 21.90
CA ASN A 2 -8.94 -12.96 22.08
C ASN A 2 -9.34 -11.68 21.35
N SER A 3 -8.97 -10.52 21.90
CA SER A 3 -9.23 -9.21 21.29
C SER A 3 -7.90 -8.56 20.92
N ILE A 4 -7.83 -7.97 19.74
CA ILE A 4 -6.70 -7.14 19.31
C ILE A 4 -7.20 -5.70 19.24
N ASN A 5 -6.67 -4.87 20.12
CA ASN A 5 -7.08 -3.49 20.27
C ASN A 5 -6.06 -2.57 19.60
N TYR A 6 -6.53 -1.63 18.80
CA TYR A 6 -5.64 -0.70 18.14
C TYR A 6 -6.10 0.75 18.20
N ALA A 7 -5.15 1.63 17.95
CA ALA A 7 -5.39 3.06 17.83
C ALA A 7 -5.06 3.56 16.44
N ILE A 8 -5.82 4.52 15.94
CA ILE A 8 -5.50 5.25 14.70
C ILE A 8 -4.94 6.62 15.07
N ILE A 9 -3.76 6.93 14.52
CA ILE A 9 -3.10 8.21 14.70
C ILE A 9 -3.32 9.06 13.45
N GLY A 10 -4.06 10.18 13.61
CA GLY A 10 -4.60 10.95 12.49
C GLY A 10 -5.95 10.43 12.03
N PHE A 11 -6.90 11.32 11.64
CA PHE A 11 -8.23 10.92 11.21
C PHE A 11 -8.66 11.63 9.91
N GLY A 12 -7.84 11.46 8.88
CA GLY A 12 -8.13 11.89 7.51
C GLY A 12 -8.93 10.86 6.70
N GLY A 13 -8.94 11.02 5.37
CA GLY A 13 -9.68 10.12 4.47
C GLY A 13 -9.27 8.65 4.61
N ILE A 14 -7.95 8.37 4.60
CA ILE A 14 -7.44 6.99 4.67
C ILE A 14 -7.70 6.34 6.04
N ALA A 15 -7.63 7.10 7.12
CA ALA A 15 -7.90 6.61 8.46
C ALA A 15 -9.31 6.03 8.62
N ARG A 16 -10.27 6.53 7.85
CA ARG A 16 -11.64 5.99 7.84
C ARG A 16 -11.71 4.58 7.23
N ASN A 17 -10.85 4.28 6.24
CA ASN A 17 -10.74 2.93 5.68
C ASN A 17 -10.11 1.98 6.71
N HIS A 18 -9.12 2.44 7.48
CA HIS A 18 -8.54 1.66 8.58
C HIS A 18 -9.54 1.45 9.73
N ALA A 19 -10.35 2.45 10.05
CA ALA A 19 -11.42 2.30 11.03
C ALA A 19 -12.49 1.30 10.56
N LEU A 20 -12.91 1.41 9.29
CA LEU A 20 -13.89 0.51 8.70
C LEU A 20 -13.37 -0.94 8.65
N ALA A 21 -12.06 -1.14 8.49
CA ALA A 21 -11.47 -2.47 8.44
C ALA A 21 -11.73 -3.31 9.69
N ALA A 22 -11.78 -2.72 10.90
CA ALA A 22 -12.11 -3.46 12.12
C ALA A 22 -13.54 -4.00 12.10
N TYR A 23 -14.51 -3.16 11.73
CA TYR A 23 -15.91 -3.59 11.62
C TYR A 23 -16.09 -4.62 10.52
N ASP A 24 -15.47 -4.38 9.38
CA ASP A 24 -15.48 -5.27 8.23
C ASP A 24 -14.91 -6.64 8.59
N ALA A 25 -13.75 -6.67 9.23
CA ALA A 25 -13.10 -7.89 9.70
C ALA A 25 -14.01 -8.69 10.64
N ASN A 26 -14.61 -8.04 11.63
CA ASN A 26 -15.46 -8.72 12.61
C ASN A 26 -16.81 -9.21 12.07
N LEU A 27 -17.38 -8.51 11.08
CA LEU A 27 -18.71 -8.83 10.55
C LEU A 27 -18.68 -9.84 9.40
N ARG A 28 -17.61 -9.83 8.60
CA ARG A 28 -17.56 -10.58 7.35
C ARG A 28 -16.51 -11.70 7.33
N HIS A 29 -15.59 -11.72 8.29
CA HIS A 29 -14.51 -12.70 8.34
C HIS A 29 -14.57 -13.52 9.63
N ASN A 30 -14.43 -14.83 9.49
CA ASN A 30 -14.37 -15.74 10.64
C ASN A 30 -12.94 -15.78 11.19
N LEU A 31 -12.59 -14.80 12.02
CA LEU A 31 -11.28 -14.69 12.65
C LEU A 31 -11.27 -15.35 14.04
N PRO A 32 -10.12 -15.87 14.51
CA PRO A 32 -10.00 -16.43 15.86
C PRO A 32 -9.92 -15.35 16.95
N TYR A 33 -9.99 -14.07 16.58
CA TYR A 33 -9.95 -12.91 17.44
C TYR A 33 -10.93 -11.84 16.93
N SER A 34 -11.23 -10.84 17.74
CA SER A 34 -11.90 -9.61 17.32
C SER A 34 -10.90 -8.47 17.14
N LEU A 35 -11.10 -7.63 16.13
CA LEU A 35 -10.36 -6.38 15.92
C LEU A 35 -11.16 -5.22 16.49
N ASN A 36 -10.59 -4.48 17.44
CA ASN A 36 -11.27 -3.37 18.09
C ASN A 36 -10.48 -2.07 17.91
N LEU A 37 -11.09 -1.09 17.26
CA LEU A 37 -10.61 0.27 17.27
C LEU A 37 -10.99 0.93 18.60
N SER A 38 -9.99 1.14 19.47
CA SER A 38 -10.19 1.69 20.81
C SER A 38 -9.99 3.20 20.86
N TYR A 39 -9.03 3.72 20.09
CA TYR A 39 -8.66 5.12 20.13
C TYR A 39 -8.49 5.72 18.74
N ILE A 40 -8.85 7.01 18.63
CA ILE A 40 -8.47 7.87 17.51
C ILE A 40 -7.73 9.07 18.10
N VAL A 41 -6.47 9.27 17.66
CA VAL A 41 -5.64 10.41 18.10
C VAL A 41 -5.68 11.51 17.07
N THR A 42 -6.05 12.71 17.47
CA THR A 42 -6.16 13.88 16.58
C THR A 42 -5.56 15.13 17.25
N ARG A 43 -5.10 16.09 16.43
CA ARG A 43 -4.53 17.33 16.97
C ARG A 43 -5.54 18.23 17.73
N LYS A 44 -6.82 18.10 17.40
CA LYS A 44 -7.94 18.80 18.05
C LYS A 44 -9.03 17.79 18.32
N PRO A 45 -9.81 17.95 19.40
CA PRO A 45 -10.93 17.08 19.67
C PRO A 45 -11.89 17.02 18.48
N ILE A 46 -12.40 15.83 18.20
CA ILE A 46 -13.45 15.58 17.22
C ILE A 46 -14.57 14.77 17.88
N GLU A 47 -15.78 14.94 17.39
CA GLU A 47 -16.89 14.11 17.79
C GLU A 47 -16.91 12.80 17.00
N ILE A 48 -17.01 11.68 17.71
CA ILE A 48 -17.10 10.34 17.14
C ILE A 48 -18.37 9.69 17.67
N SER A 49 -19.34 9.48 16.77
CA SER A 49 -20.65 8.91 17.13
C SER A 49 -20.64 7.36 17.20
N VAL A 50 -19.48 6.73 17.17
CA VAL A 50 -19.34 5.27 17.20
C VAL A 50 -19.01 4.82 18.62
N PRO A 51 -19.88 4.01 19.27
CA PRO A 51 -19.63 3.52 20.62
C PRO A 51 -18.34 2.72 20.73
N GLY A 52 -17.62 2.86 21.86
CA GLY A 52 -16.40 2.13 22.15
C GLY A 52 -15.12 2.76 21.58
N ILE A 53 -15.22 3.84 20.80
CA ILE A 53 -14.06 4.59 20.31
C ILE A 53 -13.88 5.86 21.14
N THR A 54 -12.69 6.05 21.68
CA THR A 54 -12.32 7.26 22.41
C THR A 54 -11.44 8.17 21.55
N ASN A 55 -11.86 9.43 21.36
CA ASN A 55 -10.98 10.43 20.76
C ASN A 55 -10.11 11.10 21.82
N VAL A 56 -8.82 11.14 21.57
CA VAL A 56 -7.82 11.80 22.41
C VAL A 56 -6.91 12.72 21.58
N THR A 57 -6.29 13.69 22.24
CA THR A 57 -5.36 14.62 21.57
C THR A 57 -3.90 14.42 21.98
N ASN A 58 -3.65 13.54 22.96
CA ASN A 58 -2.33 13.20 23.43
C ASN A 58 -2.01 11.75 23.04
N LEU A 59 -0.97 11.54 22.22
CA LEU A 59 -0.51 10.23 21.80
C LEU A 59 0.00 9.40 22.98
N GLN A 60 0.69 10.02 23.92
CA GLN A 60 1.25 9.32 25.07
C GLN A 60 0.18 8.56 25.87
N THR A 61 -1.02 9.16 26.07
CA THR A 61 -2.13 8.50 26.75
C THR A 61 -2.49 7.16 26.13
N VAL A 62 -2.37 7.06 24.81
CA VAL A 62 -2.67 5.83 24.05
C VAL A 62 -1.53 4.83 24.13
N LEU A 63 -0.29 5.30 24.05
CA LEU A 63 0.90 4.45 24.11
C LEU A 63 1.10 3.82 25.51
N GLU A 64 0.65 4.49 26.56
CA GLU A 64 0.69 4.00 27.95
C GLU A 64 -0.40 2.95 28.26
N ASP A 65 -1.42 2.80 27.41
CA ASP A 65 -2.46 1.79 27.65
C ASP A 65 -1.88 0.36 27.45
N PRO A 66 -1.85 -0.47 28.51
CA PRO A 66 -1.33 -1.84 28.41
C PRO A 66 -2.23 -2.76 27.56
N ASN A 67 -3.50 -2.38 27.32
CA ASN A 67 -4.42 -3.16 26.52
C ASN A 67 -4.36 -2.82 25.02
N LEU A 68 -3.53 -1.84 24.63
CA LEU A 68 -3.33 -1.50 23.23
C LEU A 68 -2.29 -2.43 22.61
N ASP A 69 -2.70 -3.17 21.56
CA ASP A 69 -1.84 -4.14 20.87
C ASP A 69 -1.02 -3.52 19.75
N PHE A 70 -1.53 -2.50 19.03
CA PHE A 70 -0.77 -1.79 18.01
C PHE A 70 -1.33 -0.40 17.70
N ILE A 71 -0.54 0.41 17.00
CA ILE A 71 -0.98 1.68 16.45
C ILE A 71 -1.01 1.63 14.91
N SER A 72 -1.97 2.34 14.33
CA SER A 72 -2.09 2.55 12.88
C SER A 72 -1.85 4.03 12.55
N ILE A 73 -0.74 4.34 11.88
CA ILE A 73 -0.33 5.72 11.56
C ILE A 73 -0.96 6.13 10.23
N CYS A 74 -1.84 7.13 10.27
CA CYS A 74 -2.60 7.67 9.13
C CYS A 74 -2.44 9.19 9.03
N THR A 75 -1.35 9.73 9.54
CA THR A 75 -1.01 11.16 9.49
C THR A 75 -0.32 11.52 8.18
N PRO A 76 -0.05 12.82 7.88
CA PRO A 76 0.86 13.19 6.80
C PRO A 76 2.28 12.63 7.01
N ASN A 77 2.95 12.30 5.90
CA ASN A 77 4.19 11.51 5.87
C ASN A 77 5.32 12.10 6.71
N GLU A 78 5.41 13.44 6.80
CA GLU A 78 6.44 14.16 7.58
C GLU A 78 6.36 13.90 9.09
N SER A 79 5.22 13.44 9.58
CA SER A 79 5.04 13.14 11.00
C SER A 79 5.22 11.66 11.37
N HIS A 80 5.44 10.78 10.39
CA HIS A 80 5.56 9.34 10.65
C HIS A 80 6.74 9.03 11.57
N VAL A 81 7.91 9.63 11.32
CA VAL A 81 9.14 9.36 12.07
C VAL A 81 8.99 9.69 13.56
N ASP A 82 8.40 10.84 13.89
CA ASP A 82 8.22 11.27 15.29
C ASP A 82 7.24 10.36 16.04
N ILE A 83 6.20 9.88 15.35
CA ILE A 83 5.22 8.95 15.93
C ILE A 83 5.85 7.57 16.16
N VAL A 84 6.66 7.10 15.20
CA VAL A 84 7.39 5.83 15.29
C VAL A 84 8.36 5.85 16.45
N GLU A 85 9.14 6.93 16.65
CA GLU A 85 10.05 7.08 17.78
C GLU A 85 9.33 6.96 19.12
N GLN A 86 8.18 7.66 19.25
CA GLN A 86 7.38 7.59 20.46
C GLN A 86 6.83 6.17 20.69
N ALA A 87 6.28 5.53 19.64
CA ALA A 87 5.71 4.20 19.76
C ALA A 87 6.74 3.13 20.17
N ILE A 88 7.96 3.22 19.64
CA ILE A 88 9.06 2.31 19.96
C ILE A 88 9.45 2.41 21.44
N ALA A 89 9.45 3.61 22.02
CA ALA A 89 9.75 3.80 23.45
C ALA A 89 8.79 3.03 24.38
N TYR A 90 7.58 2.71 23.89
CA TYR A 90 6.59 1.91 24.60
C TYR A 90 6.46 0.48 24.06
N GLY A 91 7.34 0.06 23.14
CA GLY A 91 7.33 -1.27 22.54
C GLY A 91 6.08 -1.59 21.73
N LYS A 92 5.35 -0.58 21.25
CA LYS A 92 4.09 -0.80 20.52
C LYS A 92 4.35 -1.20 19.07
N PRO A 93 3.76 -2.29 18.58
CA PRO A 93 3.70 -2.64 17.17
C PRO A 93 3.10 -1.53 16.30
N ILE A 94 3.60 -1.39 15.07
CA ILE A 94 3.29 -0.25 14.22
C ILE A 94 2.83 -0.70 12.84
N TYR A 95 1.63 -0.27 12.43
CA TYR A 95 1.15 -0.32 11.05
C TYR A 95 1.11 1.09 10.49
N CYS A 96 1.91 1.38 9.47
CA CYS A 96 2.11 2.73 8.94
C CYS A 96 1.56 2.88 7.53
N GLU A 97 0.87 3.99 7.24
CA GLU A 97 0.53 4.36 5.87
C GLU A 97 1.78 4.59 5.01
N LYS A 98 1.60 4.37 3.73
CA LYS A 98 2.61 4.64 2.70
C LYS A 98 2.53 6.10 2.20
N PRO A 99 3.61 6.66 1.68
CA PRO A 99 4.98 6.16 1.72
C PRO A 99 5.50 6.09 3.16
N LEU A 100 6.53 5.28 3.41
CA LEU A 100 7.02 5.08 4.79
C LEU A 100 7.38 6.41 5.47
N ALA A 101 8.03 7.31 4.75
CA ALA A 101 8.37 8.65 5.23
C ALA A 101 8.34 9.70 4.11
N SER A 102 8.49 10.98 4.45
CA SER A 102 8.63 12.07 3.48
C SER A 102 10.04 12.16 2.88
N THR A 103 11.06 11.66 3.57
CA THR A 103 12.46 11.66 3.12
C THR A 103 13.09 10.26 3.26
N LEU A 104 14.15 10.00 2.48
CA LEU A 104 14.92 8.76 2.63
C LEU A 104 15.56 8.64 4.02
N LEU A 105 16.12 9.73 4.54
CA LEU A 105 16.78 9.74 5.85
C LEU A 105 15.81 9.33 6.97
N ASP A 106 14.56 9.82 6.93
CA ASP A 106 13.54 9.43 7.90
C ASP A 106 13.15 7.96 7.75
N ALA A 107 13.03 7.46 6.51
CA ALA A 107 12.75 6.05 6.27
C ALA A 107 13.87 5.14 6.78
N GLU A 108 15.15 5.49 6.55
CA GLU A 108 16.31 4.79 7.09
C GLU A 108 16.27 4.76 8.63
N LYS A 109 16.00 5.92 9.25
CA LYS A 109 15.87 6.05 10.69
C LYS A 109 14.76 5.16 11.25
N MET A 110 13.56 5.22 10.66
CA MET A 110 12.42 4.41 11.09
C MET A 110 12.71 2.92 10.97
N ASN A 111 13.28 2.47 9.83
CA ASN A 111 13.64 1.07 9.63
C ASN A 111 14.69 0.60 10.64
N LYS A 112 15.73 1.39 10.87
CA LYS A 112 16.77 1.10 11.89
C LYS A 112 16.15 0.93 13.28
N LEU A 113 15.30 1.86 13.70
CA LEU A 113 14.68 1.86 15.02
C LEU A 113 13.80 0.62 15.28
N VAL A 114 12.97 0.20 14.31
CA VAL A 114 12.14 -0.99 14.50
C VAL A 114 12.97 -2.26 14.57
N HIS A 115 14.08 -2.35 13.85
CA HIS A 115 14.99 -3.50 13.91
C HIS A 115 15.77 -3.55 15.21
N GLU A 116 16.36 -2.43 15.66
CA GLU A 116 17.13 -2.37 16.91
C GLU A 116 16.27 -2.71 18.14
N ASN A 117 14.97 -2.42 18.09
CA ASN A 117 14.04 -2.67 19.18
C ASN A 117 13.14 -3.90 18.96
N ASN A 118 13.35 -4.68 17.90
CA ASN A 118 12.54 -5.85 17.55
C ASN A 118 11.02 -5.58 17.53
N VAL A 119 10.60 -4.39 17.05
CA VAL A 119 9.19 -4.00 17.00
C VAL A 119 8.52 -4.58 15.76
N ILE A 120 7.39 -5.27 15.94
CA ILE A 120 6.56 -5.75 14.82
C ILE A 120 6.03 -4.54 14.05
N ASN A 121 6.26 -4.51 12.75
CA ASN A 121 5.90 -3.38 11.92
C ASN A 121 5.31 -3.82 10.58
N GLY A 122 4.60 -2.91 9.93
CA GLY A 122 4.02 -3.11 8.60
C GLY A 122 3.75 -1.78 7.90
N VAL A 123 3.77 -1.81 6.55
CA VAL A 123 3.48 -0.66 5.67
C VAL A 123 2.26 -0.98 4.81
N ALA A 124 1.38 0.01 4.61
CA ALA A 124 0.11 -0.14 3.91
C ALA A 124 0.26 -0.23 2.37
N PHE A 125 1.11 -1.13 1.87
CA PHE A 125 1.17 -1.47 0.45
C PHE A 125 0.06 -2.45 0.10
N ILE A 126 -1.15 -1.94 0.00
CA ILE A 126 -2.38 -2.72 -0.09
C ILE A 126 -2.52 -3.54 -1.37
N TYR A 127 -1.85 -3.20 -2.46
CA TYR A 127 -1.96 -3.94 -3.72
C TYR A 127 -1.39 -5.36 -3.66
N ARG A 128 -0.52 -5.67 -2.67
CA ARG A 128 -0.08 -7.05 -2.41
C ARG A 128 -1.26 -7.99 -2.10
N PHE A 129 -2.38 -7.44 -1.59
CA PHE A 129 -3.57 -8.17 -1.17
C PHE A 129 -4.60 -8.37 -2.30
N LEU A 130 -4.35 -7.89 -3.52
CA LEU A 130 -5.19 -8.21 -4.66
C LEU A 130 -5.07 -9.71 -5.00
N PRO A 131 -6.18 -10.49 -4.99
CA PRO A 131 -6.12 -11.91 -5.35
C PRO A 131 -5.49 -12.18 -6.71
N ALA A 132 -5.70 -11.28 -7.70
CA ALA A 132 -5.08 -11.38 -9.00
C ALA A 132 -3.55 -11.25 -8.96
N ILE A 133 -2.96 -10.54 -7.99
CA ILE A 133 -1.51 -10.47 -7.77
C ILE A 133 -0.98 -11.82 -7.26
N ALA A 134 -1.69 -12.48 -6.35
CA ALA A 134 -1.31 -13.82 -5.90
C ALA A 134 -1.35 -14.83 -7.06
N LEU A 135 -2.41 -14.81 -7.87
CA LEU A 135 -2.52 -15.64 -9.07
C LEU A 135 -1.42 -15.33 -10.09
N LEU A 136 -1.08 -14.04 -10.28
CA LEU A 136 0.02 -13.63 -11.16
C LEU A 136 1.35 -14.26 -10.71
N LYS A 137 1.66 -14.23 -9.40
CA LYS A 137 2.88 -14.83 -8.86
C LYS A 137 2.93 -16.34 -9.13
N GLU A 138 1.84 -17.05 -8.92
CA GLU A 138 1.76 -18.48 -9.25
C GLU A 138 2.01 -18.74 -10.75
N GLU A 139 1.45 -17.92 -11.64
CA GLU A 139 1.66 -18.09 -13.07
C GLU A 139 3.10 -17.74 -13.50
N LEU A 140 3.75 -16.80 -12.80
CA LEU A 140 5.17 -16.52 -12.97
C LEU A 140 6.06 -17.70 -12.52
N GLU A 141 5.77 -18.30 -11.38
CA GLU A 141 6.46 -19.50 -10.87
C GLU A 141 6.33 -20.68 -11.84
N LYS A 142 5.15 -20.87 -12.44
CA LYS A 142 4.87 -21.88 -13.48
C LYS A 142 5.52 -21.55 -14.82
N LYS A 143 6.10 -20.34 -14.99
CA LYS A 143 6.65 -19.84 -16.25
C LYS A 143 5.63 -19.86 -17.40
N THR A 144 4.35 -19.57 -17.11
CA THR A 144 3.24 -19.64 -18.08
C THR A 144 3.50 -18.84 -19.35
N ILE A 145 4.23 -17.72 -19.25
CA ILE A 145 4.63 -16.90 -20.41
C ILE A 145 6.14 -16.98 -20.71
N GLY A 146 6.80 -18.02 -20.19
CA GLY A 146 8.25 -18.18 -20.30
C GLY A 146 9.04 -17.24 -19.39
N SER A 147 10.26 -16.88 -19.79
CA SER A 147 11.07 -15.90 -19.07
C SER A 147 10.60 -14.48 -19.38
N ILE A 148 10.54 -13.62 -18.36
CA ILE A 148 10.13 -12.22 -18.54
C ILE A 148 11.22 -11.46 -19.30
N ILE A 149 10.82 -10.75 -20.36
CA ILE A 149 11.69 -9.93 -21.21
C ILE A 149 11.55 -8.46 -20.83
N ASP A 150 10.30 -8.00 -20.66
CA ASP A 150 9.95 -6.61 -20.39
C ASP A 150 8.68 -6.53 -19.54
N PHE A 151 8.47 -5.40 -18.84
CA PHE A 151 7.23 -5.13 -18.13
C PHE A 151 6.86 -3.67 -18.19
N LYS A 152 5.55 -3.40 -18.05
CA LYS A 152 5.01 -2.04 -17.93
C LYS A 152 4.03 -1.98 -16.78
N ILE A 153 4.23 -1.00 -15.88
CA ILE A 153 3.29 -0.75 -14.80
C ILE A 153 2.93 0.73 -14.77
N LYS A 154 1.65 1.02 -14.66
CA LYS A 154 1.17 2.40 -14.66
C LYS A 154 -0.04 2.62 -13.78
N THR A 155 -0.15 3.84 -13.27
CA THR A 155 -1.30 4.33 -12.53
C THR A 155 -1.63 5.76 -12.96
N TYR A 156 -2.83 5.97 -13.46
CA TYR A 156 -3.28 7.24 -14.01
C TYR A 156 -4.57 7.68 -13.32
N HIS A 157 -4.47 8.78 -12.59
CA HIS A 157 -5.56 9.42 -11.88
C HIS A 157 -5.73 10.88 -12.35
N ASN A 158 -6.85 11.49 -12.01
CA ASN A 158 -7.19 12.86 -12.39
C ASN A 158 -7.26 13.84 -11.23
N SER A 159 -6.92 13.41 -10.01
CA SER A 159 -7.23 14.15 -8.78
C SER A 159 -6.60 15.55 -8.68
N TYR A 160 -5.43 15.79 -9.34
CA TYR A 160 -4.79 17.12 -9.33
C TYR A 160 -5.35 18.07 -10.41
N LEU A 161 -6.23 17.59 -11.27
CA LEU A 161 -7.02 18.48 -12.12
C LEU A 161 -8.00 19.31 -11.27
N ASN A 162 -8.45 18.80 -10.12
CA ASN A 162 -9.27 19.55 -9.18
C ASN A 162 -8.43 20.60 -8.42
N LYS A 163 -8.79 21.89 -8.58
CA LYS A 163 -8.12 23.02 -7.93
C LYS A 163 -8.19 22.98 -6.40
N GLU A 164 -9.17 22.30 -5.81
CA GLU A 164 -9.31 22.14 -4.36
C GLU A 164 -8.14 21.35 -3.72
N LYS A 165 -7.33 20.68 -4.52
CA LYS A 165 -6.13 19.97 -4.04
C LYS A 165 -4.94 20.89 -3.80
N GLN A 166 -4.99 22.14 -4.28
CA GLN A 166 -3.95 23.14 -4.04
C GLN A 166 -3.76 23.39 -2.54
N GLY A 167 -2.50 23.46 -2.09
CA GLY A 167 -2.15 23.69 -0.69
C GLY A 167 -2.45 22.52 0.27
N THR A 168 -2.92 21.38 -0.25
CA THR A 168 -2.99 20.16 0.55
C THR A 168 -1.62 19.49 0.63
N TRP A 169 -1.41 18.62 1.61
CA TRP A 169 -0.16 17.87 1.78
C TRP A 169 0.32 17.19 0.47
N ARG A 170 -0.61 16.81 -0.40
CA ARG A 170 -0.31 16.14 -1.67
C ARG A 170 0.43 17.01 -2.68
N THR A 171 0.30 18.33 -2.60
CA THR A 171 0.92 19.30 -3.51
C THR A 171 2.13 19.99 -2.90
N LEU A 172 2.48 19.67 -1.65
CA LEU A 172 3.59 20.25 -0.92
C LEU A 172 4.80 19.31 -0.92
N LYS A 173 5.98 19.85 -1.22
CA LYS A 173 7.24 19.09 -1.22
C LYS A 173 7.61 18.64 0.18
N THR A 174 7.39 19.48 1.19
CA THR A 174 7.72 19.19 2.59
C THR A 174 6.95 17.99 3.15
N SER A 175 5.74 17.75 2.66
CA SER A 175 4.90 16.63 3.10
C SER A 175 5.11 15.35 2.29
N GLY A 176 6.10 15.31 1.38
CA GLY A 176 6.32 14.15 0.53
C GLY A 176 5.16 13.91 -0.45
N GLY A 177 4.59 14.98 -1.03
CA GLY A 177 3.59 14.89 -2.09
C GLY A 177 4.19 14.46 -3.43
N GLY A 178 3.34 14.41 -4.46
CA GLY A 178 3.74 14.08 -5.83
C GLY A 178 3.20 12.75 -6.34
N ALA A 179 3.12 12.62 -7.66
CA ALA A 179 2.59 11.42 -8.29
C ALA A 179 3.50 10.21 -8.04
N LEU A 180 4.82 10.40 -8.07
CA LEU A 180 5.76 9.30 -7.85
C LEU A 180 5.69 8.78 -6.41
N LEU A 181 5.79 9.66 -5.42
CA LEU A 181 5.83 9.22 -4.03
C LEU A 181 4.46 8.70 -3.56
N ASP A 182 3.36 9.34 -3.96
CA ASP A 182 2.01 8.94 -3.53
C ASP A 182 1.44 7.73 -4.32
N LEU A 183 1.61 7.69 -5.65
CA LEU A 183 1.12 6.60 -6.49
C LEU A 183 2.22 5.60 -6.85
N GLY A 184 3.38 6.12 -7.27
CA GLY A 184 4.49 5.30 -7.74
C GLY A 184 5.05 4.37 -6.68
N SER A 185 4.98 4.73 -5.38
CA SER A 185 5.42 3.85 -4.29
C SER A 185 4.68 2.51 -4.28
N HIS A 186 3.38 2.48 -4.56
CA HIS A 186 2.63 1.23 -4.71
C HIS A 186 3.13 0.38 -5.89
N LEU A 187 3.48 1.03 -7.00
CA LEU A 187 3.94 0.33 -8.19
C LEU A 187 5.34 -0.24 -7.98
N ILE A 188 6.23 0.51 -7.33
CA ILE A 188 7.58 0.08 -6.99
C ILE A 188 7.52 -1.10 -6.02
N ASP A 189 6.66 -1.04 -5.01
CA ASP A 189 6.43 -2.17 -4.11
C ASP A 189 5.94 -3.42 -4.87
N LEU A 190 4.98 -3.28 -5.78
CA LEU A 190 4.51 -4.41 -6.59
C LEU A 190 5.61 -5.00 -7.46
N ILE A 191 6.48 -4.18 -8.05
CA ILE A 191 7.63 -4.67 -8.83
C ILE A 191 8.55 -5.50 -7.93
N HIS A 192 8.93 -4.96 -6.76
CA HIS A 192 9.76 -5.70 -5.79
C HIS A 192 9.09 -7.01 -5.34
N TYR A 193 7.79 -6.97 -5.08
CA TYR A 193 7.03 -8.10 -4.57
C TYR A 193 6.80 -9.21 -5.61
N THR A 194 6.71 -8.86 -6.90
CA THR A 194 6.34 -9.82 -7.97
C THR A 194 7.49 -10.18 -8.91
N LEU A 195 8.38 -9.24 -9.22
CA LEU A 195 9.40 -9.39 -10.27
C LEU A 195 10.84 -9.40 -9.73
N GLY A 196 11.04 -8.90 -8.51
CA GLY A 196 12.35 -8.82 -7.87
C GLY A 196 12.89 -7.41 -7.69
N ASN A 197 14.13 -7.29 -7.22
CA ASN A 197 14.68 -6.01 -6.83
C ASN A 197 14.99 -5.12 -8.04
N ILE A 198 14.73 -3.82 -7.88
CA ILE A 198 15.10 -2.79 -8.84
C ILE A 198 16.58 -2.42 -8.59
N LYS A 199 17.41 -2.67 -9.59
CA LYS A 199 18.85 -2.32 -9.61
C LYS A 199 19.05 -0.85 -9.95
N GLU A 200 18.44 -0.42 -11.05
CA GLU A 200 18.56 0.94 -11.58
C GLU A 200 17.20 1.47 -12.01
N ILE A 201 17.01 2.78 -11.88
CA ILE A 201 15.86 3.48 -12.38
C ILE A 201 16.24 4.88 -12.87
N GLN A 202 15.66 5.29 -13.99
CA GLN A 202 15.82 6.64 -14.54
C GLN A 202 14.44 7.25 -14.72
N TYR A 203 14.20 8.40 -14.09
CA TYR A 203 12.91 9.08 -14.11
C TYR A 203 12.94 10.38 -14.91
N GLN A 204 11.79 10.68 -15.50
CA GLN A 204 11.41 12.01 -15.97
C GLN A 204 10.15 12.46 -15.24
N SER A 205 10.24 13.51 -14.45
CA SER A 205 9.12 14.07 -13.72
C SER A 205 8.77 15.46 -14.20
N ARG A 206 7.48 15.81 -14.14
CA ARG A 206 6.98 17.12 -14.56
C ARG A 206 5.99 17.69 -13.56
N ILE A 207 6.13 19.01 -13.33
CA ILE A 207 5.13 19.85 -12.68
C ILE A 207 4.45 20.63 -13.80
N HIS A 208 3.19 20.32 -14.10
CA HIS A 208 2.42 21.02 -15.14
C HIS A 208 1.76 22.28 -14.59
N PHE A 209 1.16 22.20 -13.41
CA PHE A 209 0.48 23.31 -12.75
C PHE A 209 1.38 23.98 -11.71
N LYS A 210 2.41 24.70 -12.19
CA LYS A 210 3.43 25.35 -11.35
C LYS A 210 2.87 26.43 -10.40
N ASP A 211 1.68 26.93 -10.68
CA ASP A 211 0.96 27.91 -9.86
C ASP A 211 0.33 27.30 -8.61
N ARG A 212 0.22 25.97 -8.51
CA ARG A 212 -0.50 25.29 -7.44
C ARG A 212 0.11 23.97 -6.95
N SER A 213 1.23 23.53 -7.52
CA SER A 213 1.95 22.32 -7.09
C SER A 213 3.44 22.57 -7.02
N GLU A 214 4.07 22.12 -5.94
CA GLU A 214 5.52 22.12 -5.73
C GLU A 214 6.17 20.78 -6.12
N VAL A 215 5.35 19.78 -6.46
CA VAL A 215 5.76 18.40 -6.66
C VAL A 215 5.31 17.88 -8.02
N ASP A 216 5.87 16.75 -8.44
CA ASP A 216 5.54 16.11 -9.71
C ASP A 216 4.07 15.71 -9.80
N GLU A 217 3.48 15.95 -10.95
CA GLU A 217 2.12 15.53 -11.29
C GLU A 217 2.13 14.37 -12.28
N ILE A 218 3.26 14.22 -12.99
CA ILE A 218 3.52 13.14 -13.95
C ILE A 218 4.94 12.68 -13.74
N THR A 219 5.13 11.38 -13.59
CA THR A 219 6.46 10.75 -13.58
C THR A 219 6.45 9.51 -14.47
N ARG A 220 7.51 9.34 -15.25
CA ARG A 220 7.78 8.17 -16.06
C ARG A 220 9.21 7.72 -15.82
N GLY A 221 9.41 6.41 -15.66
CA GLY A 221 10.73 5.86 -15.41
C GLY A 221 10.98 4.58 -16.20
N GLU A 222 12.23 4.40 -16.61
CA GLU A 222 12.76 3.14 -17.10
C GLU A 222 13.45 2.41 -15.96
N ILE A 223 13.24 1.10 -15.86
CA ILE A 223 13.70 0.25 -14.76
C ILE A 223 14.54 -0.87 -15.30
N LEU A 224 15.67 -1.16 -14.60
CA LEU A 224 16.44 -2.37 -14.74
C LEU A 224 16.38 -3.17 -13.44
N LEU A 225 15.93 -4.42 -13.50
CA LEU A 225 15.94 -5.34 -12.35
C LEU A 225 17.31 -6.02 -12.17
N ASP A 226 17.57 -6.57 -10.98
CA ASP A 226 18.80 -7.32 -10.68
C ASP A 226 19.04 -8.51 -11.63
N ASN A 227 17.96 -9.13 -12.09
CA ASN A 227 17.99 -10.25 -13.04
C ASN A 227 18.18 -9.82 -14.51
N GLY A 228 18.37 -8.53 -14.78
CA GLY A 228 18.55 -7.96 -16.11
C GLY A 228 17.27 -7.66 -16.88
N THR A 229 16.09 -7.91 -16.33
CA THR A 229 14.80 -7.57 -16.96
C THR A 229 14.63 -6.05 -17.01
N LEU A 230 14.27 -5.54 -18.18
CA LEU A 230 13.91 -4.14 -18.38
C LEU A 230 12.41 -3.93 -18.13
N GLY A 231 12.02 -2.70 -17.83
CA GLY A 231 10.63 -2.34 -17.70
C GLY A 231 10.41 -0.85 -17.55
N SER A 232 9.15 -0.46 -17.41
CA SER A 232 8.78 0.94 -17.21
C SER A 232 7.72 1.13 -16.13
N VAL A 233 7.78 2.27 -15.44
CA VAL A 233 6.81 2.74 -14.46
C VAL A 233 6.29 4.11 -14.83
N GLU A 234 4.96 4.30 -14.76
CA GLU A 234 4.34 5.60 -15.01
C GLU A 234 3.31 5.91 -13.92
N ALA A 235 3.38 7.13 -13.35
CA ALA A 235 2.41 7.63 -12.40
C ALA A 235 1.93 9.02 -12.83
N SER A 236 0.62 9.26 -12.83
CA SER A 236 0.05 10.55 -13.18
C SER A 236 -1.14 10.90 -12.29
N ARG A 237 -1.22 12.17 -11.87
CA ARG A 237 -2.33 12.76 -11.13
C ARG A 237 -3.16 13.73 -11.98
N VAL A 238 -2.80 13.90 -13.25
CA VAL A 238 -3.42 14.84 -14.19
C VAL A 238 -3.88 14.17 -15.49
N PHE A 239 -4.25 12.91 -15.39
CA PHE A 239 -4.74 12.14 -16.53
C PHE A 239 -6.26 12.30 -16.66
N ALA A 240 -6.71 13.09 -17.64
CA ALA A 240 -8.11 13.51 -17.81
C ALA A 240 -8.99 12.42 -18.46
N GLU A 241 -8.92 11.20 -17.95
CA GLU A 241 -9.80 10.09 -18.37
C GLU A 241 -10.98 9.96 -17.40
N GLU A 242 -12.10 9.45 -17.92
CA GLU A 242 -13.29 9.17 -17.11
C GLU A 242 -13.03 8.08 -16.07
N ILE A 243 -12.27 7.06 -16.46
CA ILE A 243 -11.96 5.90 -15.62
C ILE A 243 -10.47 5.89 -15.30
N GLN A 244 -10.16 5.75 -14.03
CA GLN A 244 -8.80 5.51 -13.54
C GLN A 244 -8.18 4.30 -14.26
N THR A 245 -6.91 4.42 -14.65
CA THR A 245 -6.16 3.34 -15.29
C THR A 245 -5.02 2.89 -14.38
N ASP A 246 -5.16 1.73 -13.76
CA ASP A 246 -4.12 1.08 -12.98
C ASP A 246 -3.83 -0.28 -13.61
N GLN A 247 -2.64 -0.46 -14.17
CA GLN A 247 -2.36 -1.59 -15.03
C GLN A 247 -0.94 -2.11 -14.88
N MET A 248 -0.80 -3.43 -14.88
CA MET A 248 0.48 -4.14 -14.99
C MET A 248 0.46 -5.07 -16.19
N ILE A 249 1.49 -5.02 -17.03
CA ILE A 249 1.66 -5.87 -18.22
C ILE A 249 3.06 -6.49 -18.16
N LEU A 250 3.13 -7.80 -18.31
CA LEU A 250 4.36 -8.57 -18.38
C LEU A 250 4.49 -9.21 -19.76
N PHE A 251 5.65 -9.07 -20.36
CA PHE A 251 6.00 -9.66 -21.65
C PHE A 251 7.04 -10.75 -21.42
N GLY A 252 6.70 -11.97 -21.78
CA GLY A 252 7.58 -13.13 -21.69
C GLY A 252 7.96 -13.69 -23.04
N THR A 253 8.82 -14.71 -23.05
CA THR A 253 9.34 -15.35 -24.28
C THR A 253 8.28 -16.14 -25.05
N THR A 254 7.16 -16.53 -24.41
CA THR A 254 6.10 -17.34 -25.04
C THR A 254 4.71 -16.69 -24.96
N GLY A 255 4.60 -15.48 -24.37
CA GLY A 255 3.32 -14.80 -24.25
C GLY A 255 3.38 -13.56 -23.39
N SER A 256 2.21 -13.06 -22.98
CA SER A 256 2.11 -11.92 -22.08
C SER A 256 1.01 -12.11 -21.02
N MET A 257 1.18 -11.44 -19.87
CA MET A 257 0.14 -11.32 -18.84
C MET A 257 -0.22 -9.87 -18.63
N LYS A 258 -1.53 -9.59 -18.47
CA LYS A 258 -2.05 -8.25 -18.21
C LYS A 258 -3.02 -8.28 -17.04
N LEU A 259 -2.82 -7.35 -16.11
CA LEU A 259 -3.69 -7.08 -14.98
C LEU A 259 -4.25 -5.67 -15.07
N ASP A 260 -5.53 -5.54 -14.78
CA ASP A 260 -6.14 -4.31 -14.31
C ASP A 260 -6.14 -4.35 -12.78
N LEU A 261 -5.36 -3.47 -12.13
CA LEU A 261 -5.22 -3.46 -10.67
C LEU A 261 -6.51 -3.00 -9.95
N THR A 262 -7.49 -2.48 -10.69
CA THR A 262 -8.83 -2.18 -10.17
C THR A 262 -9.77 -3.39 -10.22
N ASN A 263 -9.39 -4.44 -10.97
CA ASN A 263 -10.11 -5.69 -11.03
C ASN A 263 -9.36 -6.79 -10.27
N PRO A 264 -9.73 -7.10 -9.02
CA PRO A 264 -8.97 -7.99 -8.17
C PRO A 264 -9.06 -9.47 -8.52
N TYR A 265 -9.85 -9.88 -9.52
CA TYR A 265 -10.25 -11.27 -9.68
C TYR A 265 -9.77 -11.94 -10.97
N ILE A 266 -9.24 -11.19 -11.93
CA ILE A 266 -8.96 -11.72 -13.27
C ILE A 266 -7.58 -11.26 -13.75
N ILE A 267 -6.83 -12.20 -14.35
CA ILE A 267 -5.65 -11.90 -15.17
C ILE A 267 -5.92 -12.31 -16.62
N GLN A 268 -5.44 -11.53 -17.57
CA GLN A 268 -5.44 -11.87 -18.99
C GLN A 268 -4.10 -12.51 -19.33
N ILE A 269 -4.12 -13.67 -19.97
CA ILE A 269 -2.93 -14.39 -20.43
C ILE A 269 -3.04 -14.57 -21.95
N HIS A 270 -2.07 -14.08 -22.68
CA HIS A 270 -1.95 -14.30 -24.13
C HIS A 270 -0.80 -15.29 -24.40
N ASP A 271 -1.08 -16.36 -25.13
CA ASP A 271 -0.10 -17.34 -25.60
C ASP A 271 0.28 -17.00 -27.04
N PHE A 272 1.55 -16.67 -27.24
CA PHE A 272 2.08 -16.29 -28.57
C PHE A 272 2.08 -17.48 -29.55
N ASN A 273 2.32 -18.71 -29.09
CA ASN A 273 2.42 -19.89 -29.95
C ASN A 273 1.07 -20.30 -30.54
N THR A 274 0.01 -20.17 -29.77
CA THR A 274 -1.37 -20.53 -30.20
C THR A 274 -2.16 -19.34 -30.70
N GLY A 275 -1.70 -18.11 -30.44
CA GLY A 275 -2.45 -16.87 -30.70
C GLY A 275 -3.68 -16.70 -29.83
N SER A 276 -3.86 -17.54 -28.79
CA SER A 276 -5.03 -17.52 -27.91
C SER A 276 -4.88 -16.54 -26.75
N THR A 277 -6.01 -16.01 -26.29
CA THR A 277 -6.07 -15.18 -25.09
C THR A 277 -7.07 -15.78 -24.11
N LEU A 278 -6.63 -16.02 -22.90
CA LEU A 278 -7.41 -16.52 -21.80
C LEU A 278 -7.61 -15.44 -20.73
N TYR A 279 -8.83 -15.27 -20.26
CA TYR A 279 -9.14 -14.52 -19.05
C TYR A 279 -9.25 -15.52 -17.89
N LYS A 280 -8.21 -15.56 -17.04
CA LYS A 280 -8.11 -16.50 -15.93
C LYS A 280 -8.61 -15.82 -14.67
N ALA A 281 -9.73 -16.32 -14.15
CA ALA A 281 -10.27 -15.89 -12.87
C ALA A 281 -9.52 -16.54 -11.70
N VAL A 282 -9.37 -15.82 -10.60
CA VAL A 282 -8.89 -16.36 -9.33
C VAL A 282 -9.93 -17.38 -8.82
N PRO A 283 -9.54 -18.64 -8.56
CA PRO A 283 -10.48 -19.65 -8.05
C PRO A 283 -11.09 -19.22 -6.71
N GLU A 284 -12.37 -19.49 -6.48
CA GLU A 284 -13.05 -19.12 -5.23
C GLU A 284 -12.35 -19.67 -3.96
N LYS A 285 -11.73 -20.84 -4.06
CA LYS A 285 -11.00 -21.48 -2.95
C LYS A 285 -9.52 -21.10 -2.90
N HIS A 286 -9.09 -20.17 -3.73
CA HIS A 286 -7.69 -19.70 -3.71
C HIS A 286 -7.37 -19.06 -2.35
N PRO A 287 -6.19 -19.33 -1.75
CA PRO A 287 -5.82 -18.77 -0.44
C PRO A 287 -5.96 -17.25 -0.34
N SER A 288 -5.64 -16.50 -1.41
CA SER A 288 -5.77 -15.04 -1.45
C SER A 288 -7.23 -14.55 -1.36
N MET A 289 -8.21 -15.42 -1.67
CA MET A 289 -9.64 -15.09 -1.53
C MET A 289 -10.12 -15.14 -0.07
N ARG A 290 -9.28 -15.62 0.85
CA ARG A 290 -9.63 -15.77 2.28
C ARG A 290 -10.19 -14.49 2.90
N PHE A 291 -9.64 -13.34 2.53
CA PHE A 291 -10.04 -12.02 3.04
C PHE A 291 -10.76 -11.16 2.00
N TYR A 292 -11.14 -11.78 0.86
CA TYR A 292 -11.85 -11.09 -0.20
C TYR A 292 -13.27 -11.63 -0.29
N PRO A 293 -14.28 -10.87 0.16
CA PRO A 293 -15.67 -11.32 0.09
C PRO A 293 -16.14 -11.35 -1.37
N LYS A 294 -17.13 -12.24 -1.63
CA LYS A 294 -17.79 -12.29 -2.95
C LYS A 294 -18.40 -10.95 -3.32
N GLU A 295 -18.53 -10.68 -4.63
CA GLU A 295 -19.01 -9.41 -5.21
C GLU A 295 -20.20 -8.80 -4.49
N ARG A 296 -21.21 -9.61 -4.12
CA ARG A 296 -22.42 -9.16 -3.43
C ARG A 296 -22.12 -8.50 -2.07
N ASN A 297 -21.05 -8.90 -1.40
CA ASN A 297 -20.63 -8.40 -0.08
C ASN A 297 -19.35 -7.55 -0.16
N SER A 298 -18.87 -7.24 -1.36
CA SER A 298 -17.66 -6.43 -1.55
C SER A 298 -17.94 -4.96 -1.19
N LEU A 299 -16.99 -4.34 -0.50
CA LEU A 299 -16.95 -2.88 -0.29
C LEU A 299 -16.09 -2.18 -1.35
N GLY A 300 -15.81 -2.86 -2.47
CA GLY A 300 -14.89 -2.42 -3.50
C GLY A 300 -13.44 -2.86 -3.22
N PHE A 301 -12.64 -2.95 -4.28
CA PHE A 301 -11.28 -3.52 -4.18
C PHE A 301 -10.40 -2.77 -3.17
N PHE A 302 -10.52 -1.44 -3.13
CA PHE A 302 -9.73 -0.59 -2.27
C PHE A 302 -9.95 -0.88 -0.78
N GLN A 303 -11.24 -0.90 -0.33
CA GLN A 303 -11.55 -1.23 1.06
C GLN A 303 -11.24 -2.68 1.40
N ASN A 304 -11.52 -3.62 0.49
CA ASN A 304 -11.21 -5.03 0.72
C ASN A 304 -9.69 -5.25 0.90
N CYS A 305 -8.85 -4.56 0.13
CA CYS A 305 -7.39 -4.61 0.30
C CYS A 305 -6.96 -4.05 1.66
N HIS A 306 -7.53 -2.92 2.12
CA HIS A 306 -7.23 -2.36 3.44
C HIS A 306 -7.65 -3.31 4.57
N THR A 307 -8.85 -3.89 4.47
CA THR A 307 -9.32 -4.89 5.45
C THR A 307 -8.38 -6.10 5.48
N ALA A 308 -8.03 -6.65 4.31
CA ALA A 308 -7.11 -7.78 4.21
C ALA A 308 -5.72 -7.45 4.80
N ALA A 309 -5.18 -6.26 4.53
CA ALA A 309 -3.89 -5.82 5.04
C ALA A 309 -3.87 -5.68 6.58
N ILE A 310 -4.91 -5.12 7.17
CA ILE A 310 -5.02 -5.00 8.63
C ILE A 310 -5.22 -6.36 9.29
N ILE A 311 -6.02 -7.27 8.68
CA ILE A 311 -6.14 -8.66 9.17
C ILE A 311 -4.79 -9.37 9.09
N ASP A 312 -4.05 -9.20 8.00
CA ASP A 312 -2.72 -9.80 7.82
C ASP A 312 -1.74 -9.30 8.89
N PHE A 313 -1.74 -7.99 9.19
CA PHE A 313 -0.94 -7.43 10.25
C PHE A 313 -1.35 -7.97 11.63
N ALA A 314 -2.64 -8.07 11.93
CA ALA A 314 -3.14 -8.68 13.15
C ALA A 314 -2.76 -10.17 13.26
N ASN A 315 -2.75 -10.91 12.16
CA ASN A 315 -2.24 -12.27 12.09
C ASN A 315 -0.74 -12.34 12.42
N LYS A 316 0.05 -11.38 11.92
CA LYS A 316 1.48 -11.27 12.25
C LYS A 316 1.69 -11.05 13.75
N LEU A 317 0.88 -10.21 14.40
CA LEU A 317 0.88 -10.01 15.85
C LEU A 317 0.58 -11.31 16.63
N ASN A 318 -0.30 -12.16 16.09
CA ASN A 318 -0.62 -13.46 16.67
C ASN A 318 0.39 -14.58 16.31
N GLY A 319 1.54 -14.24 15.73
CA GLY A 319 2.61 -15.19 15.41
C GLY A 319 2.34 -16.06 14.19
N MET A 320 1.37 -15.71 13.34
CA MET A 320 1.14 -16.40 12.07
C MET A 320 2.31 -16.10 11.11
N LYS A 321 2.82 -17.15 10.45
CA LYS A 321 3.99 -17.04 9.55
C LYS A 321 3.62 -16.72 8.10
N ASP A 322 2.40 -17.06 7.68
CA ASP A 322 1.94 -16.91 6.30
C ASP A 322 1.35 -15.52 6.04
N THR A 323 2.06 -14.47 6.46
CA THR A 323 1.70 -13.07 6.20
C THR A 323 2.45 -12.54 4.99
N ILE A 324 1.77 -11.72 4.17
CA ILE A 324 2.29 -11.17 2.91
C ILE A 324 2.48 -9.65 2.95
N GLY A 325 2.05 -9.02 4.03
CA GLY A 325 2.15 -7.58 4.23
C GLY A 325 3.59 -7.10 4.20
N ALA A 326 3.79 -5.92 3.61
CA ALA A 326 5.08 -5.25 3.60
C ALA A 326 5.48 -4.80 5.01
N ASP A 327 6.78 -4.78 5.27
CA ASP A 327 7.36 -4.22 6.48
C ASP A 327 8.14 -2.92 6.19
N PHE A 328 8.79 -2.35 7.21
CA PHE A 328 9.56 -1.12 7.05
C PHE A 328 10.80 -1.32 6.16
N THR A 329 11.33 -2.54 6.04
CA THR A 329 12.40 -2.86 5.08
C THR A 329 11.89 -2.73 3.65
N ASP A 330 10.69 -3.20 3.37
CA ASP A 330 10.05 -3.03 2.06
C ASP A 330 9.75 -1.56 1.78
N GLY A 331 9.27 -0.82 2.79
CA GLY A 331 9.06 0.62 2.71
C GLY A 331 10.34 1.39 2.40
N LEU A 332 11.45 1.05 3.05
CA LEU A 332 12.77 1.64 2.81
C LEU A 332 13.24 1.34 1.38
N LYS A 333 13.17 0.10 0.90
CA LYS A 333 13.53 -0.24 -0.47
C LYS A 333 12.77 0.60 -1.50
N CYS A 334 11.48 0.82 -1.30
CA CYS A 334 10.70 1.71 -2.17
C CYS A 334 11.21 3.15 -2.11
N GLN A 335 11.53 3.65 -0.91
CA GLN A 335 12.02 5.00 -0.70
C GLN A 335 13.41 5.21 -1.33
N GLU A 336 14.32 4.23 -1.24
CA GLU A 336 15.62 4.24 -1.89
C GLU A 336 15.51 4.38 -3.41
N VAL A 337 14.58 3.63 -4.03
CA VAL A 337 14.32 3.72 -5.47
C VAL A 337 13.82 5.11 -5.84
N ILE A 338 12.84 5.64 -5.09
CA ILE A 338 12.25 6.96 -5.34
C ILE A 338 13.27 8.08 -5.16
N SER A 339 14.17 7.96 -4.18
CA SER A 339 15.19 8.98 -3.88
C SER A 339 16.28 9.12 -4.95
N LYS A 340 16.42 8.14 -5.85
CA LYS A 340 17.35 8.19 -6.99
C LYS A 340 16.92 9.19 -8.09
N LEU A 341 15.80 9.86 -7.91
CA LEU A 341 15.37 11.00 -8.73
C LEU A 341 16.43 12.11 -8.66
N LYS A 342 17.11 12.33 -9.76
CA LYS A 342 18.04 13.47 -9.94
C LYS A 342 17.39 14.57 -10.75
#